data_85624ce958f8bd0b5a6607d80616222f
#
_entry.id   85624ce958f8bd0b5a6607d80616222f
#
_cell.length_a   1.000
_cell.length_b   1.000
_cell.length_c   1.000
_cell.angle_alpha   90.00
_cell.angle_beta   90.00
_cell.angle_gamma   90.00
#
_symmetry.space_group_name_H-M   'P 1'
#
loop_
_entity.id
_entity.type
_entity.pdbx_description
1 polymer ?
#
loop_
_entity_poly.entity_id
_entity_poly.type
_entity_poly.pdbx_seq_one_letter_code
_entity_poly.pdbx_strand_id
1 'polypeptide(L)'
;MFSKNDQIQGYDDALLAAMNAEEQRQEDHIELIASENYTSQRVMEAQGSGLTNKYAEGYPGKRYYGGCEHVDKVEQLAIDRAKQLFGADYANVQPHSGSSANAAVYLALLQAGDTVLGMSLAHGGHLTHGAKVSFSGKLYNAVQYGIDTATGLIDYDEVERIAVESQPKMIIAGFSAYSKTLDFPRFRAIADKVGAYLFVDMAHVAGLVAAGLYPNPLPYADVVTTTTHKTLRGPRGGLILAKANEEIEKKLNSAVFPGGQGGPLMHVIAAKAVCFKEAMEPGFVAYQQQVIDNAQAMAQVFIDRGYDVVSGGTDNHLFLVSLIRQGLTGKDADAALGRAHITVNKNSVPNDPQSPFVTSGLRIGTPAVTTRGFKVTQCITLASWICDILDNLGDADVEANVASQVAALCSDFPVYS
;
A
#
# COMPACT_ATOMS: atom_id res chain seq x y z
N MET A 1 25.16 28.37 -15.90
CA MET A 1 25.18 27.04 -16.55
C MET A 1 25.33 26.04 -15.42
N PHE A 2 24.54 25.00 -15.42
CA PHE A 2 24.59 23.96 -14.36
C PHE A 2 25.80 23.06 -14.53
N SER A 3 26.45 22.70 -13.42
CA SER A 3 27.54 21.73 -13.38
C SER A 3 27.01 20.37 -12.91
N LYS A 4 27.65 19.29 -13.39
CA LYS A 4 27.37 17.93 -12.85
C LYS A 4 27.80 17.77 -11.38
N ASN A 5 28.59 18.71 -10.87
CA ASN A 5 29.11 18.73 -9.51
C ASN A 5 28.30 19.67 -8.60
N ASP A 6 27.23 20.31 -9.12
CA ASP A 6 26.34 21.13 -8.28
C ASP A 6 25.66 20.25 -7.24
N GLN A 7 25.77 20.66 -6.00
CA GLN A 7 25.22 19.97 -4.83
C GLN A 7 24.25 20.88 -4.09
N ILE A 8 23.38 20.29 -3.30
CA ILE A 8 22.46 21.03 -2.40
C ILE A 8 23.29 21.71 -1.29
N GLN A 9 24.33 21.03 -0.81
CA GLN A 9 25.23 21.56 0.22
C GLN A 9 25.89 22.88 -0.23
N GLY A 10 25.79 23.91 0.59
CA GLY A 10 26.29 25.25 0.29
C GLY A 10 25.40 26.06 -0.66
N TYR A 11 24.31 25.47 -1.17
CA TYR A 11 23.31 26.14 -2.01
C TYR A 11 21.96 26.31 -1.29
N ASP A 12 21.46 25.23 -0.66
CA ASP A 12 20.24 25.21 0.15
C ASP A 12 20.44 24.32 1.38
N ASP A 13 21.19 24.85 2.34
CA ASP A 13 21.55 24.12 3.55
C ASP A 13 20.32 23.85 4.45
N ALA A 14 19.29 24.67 4.37
CA ALA A 14 18.04 24.46 5.13
C ALA A 14 17.27 23.23 4.60
N LEU A 15 17.19 23.06 3.29
CA LEU A 15 16.61 21.86 2.67
C LEU A 15 17.44 20.62 3.00
N LEU A 16 18.77 20.73 2.84
CA LEU A 16 19.68 19.62 3.14
C LEU A 16 19.55 19.17 4.61
N ALA A 17 19.48 20.12 5.56
CA ALA A 17 19.28 19.81 6.96
C ALA A 17 17.96 19.07 7.23
N ALA A 18 16.87 19.46 6.55
CA ALA A 18 15.57 18.77 6.69
C ALA A 18 15.62 17.34 6.10
N MET A 19 16.30 17.16 4.96
CA MET A 19 16.48 15.83 4.35
C MET A 19 17.30 14.91 5.27
N ASN A 20 18.41 15.39 5.78
CA ASN A 20 19.27 14.62 6.69
C ASN A 20 18.55 14.30 8.01
N ALA A 21 17.73 15.22 8.52
CA ALA A 21 16.93 14.98 9.72
C ALA A 21 15.87 13.88 9.51
N GLU A 22 15.26 13.80 8.32
CA GLU A 22 14.33 12.71 8.00
C GLU A 22 15.06 11.37 7.84
N GLU A 23 16.22 11.33 7.18
CA GLU A 23 17.05 10.11 7.11
C GLU A 23 17.44 9.63 8.51
N GLN A 24 17.87 10.55 9.39
CA GLN A 24 18.20 10.25 10.77
C GLN A 24 16.99 9.73 11.55
N ARG A 25 15.79 10.33 11.36
CA ARG A 25 14.56 9.84 11.96
C ARG A 25 14.26 8.39 11.51
N GLN A 26 14.46 8.07 10.24
CA GLN A 26 14.26 6.71 9.73
C GLN A 26 15.26 5.72 10.32
N GLU A 27 16.48 6.14 10.62
CA GLU A 27 17.46 5.33 11.36
C GLU A 27 17.07 5.10 12.82
N ASP A 28 16.63 6.15 13.51
CA ASP A 28 16.39 6.14 14.94
C ASP A 28 15.03 5.59 15.35
N HIS A 29 14.04 5.58 14.43
CA HIS A 29 12.67 5.15 14.70
C HIS A 29 12.36 3.79 14.07
N ILE A 30 11.46 3.06 14.71
CA ILE A 30 10.89 1.82 14.16
C ILE A 30 9.59 2.16 13.41
N GLU A 31 9.57 1.85 12.10
CA GLU A 31 8.44 2.13 11.21
C GLU A 31 7.50 0.94 11.12
N LEU A 32 6.27 1.11 11.58
CA LEU A 32 5.20 0.10 11.56
C LEU A 32 3.95 0.53 10.77
N ILE A 33 4.01 1.66 10.06
CA ILE A 33 2.93 2.03 9.14
C ILE A 33 2.89 1.00 8.01
N ALA A 34 1.77 0.27 7.89
CA ALA A 34 1.63 -0.87 6.98
C ALA A 34 1.80 -0.53 5.49
N SER A 35 1.70 0.74 5.13
CA SER A 35 1.87 1.25 3.75
C SER A 35 3.26 1.85 3.48
N GLU A 36 4.19 1.75 4.42
CA GLU A 36 5.56 2.22 4.28
C GLU A 36 6.57 1.08 4.17
N ASN A 37 7.68 1.36 3.50
CA ASN A 37 8.79 0.44 3.33
C ASN A 37 10.05 1.22 2.93
N TYR A 38 11.21 0.61 3.11
CA TYR A 38 12.49 1.14 2.64
C TYR A 38 12.83 0.52 1.28
N THR A 39 13.10 1.36 0.30
CA THR A 39 13.47 0.90 -1.04
C THR A 39 15.00 0.75 -1.18
N SER A 40 15.46 -0.03 -2.17
CA SER A 40 16.87 -0.26 -2.38
C SER A 40 17.59 0.98 -2.92
N GLN A 41 18.91 1.06 -2.70
CA GLN A 41 19.76 2.11 -3.27
C GLN A 41 19.70 2.15 -4.81
N ARG A 42 19.51 0.98 -5.48
CA ARG A 42 19.35 0.92 -6.93
C ARG A 42 18.07 1.62 -7.41
N VAL A 43 16.98 1.50 -6.65
CA VAL A 43 15.72 2.22 -6.91
C VAL A 43 15.95 3.73 -6.73
N MET A 44 16.64 4.14 -5.67
CA MET A 44 16.99 5.55 -5.41
C MET A 44 17.88 6.12 -6.52
N GLU A 45 18.89 5.39 -6.98
CA GLU A 45 19.76 5.76 -8.10
C GLU A 45 18.96 5.98 -9.40
N ALA A 46 18.03 5.08 -9.71
CA ALA A 46 17.17 5.23 -10.88
C ALA A 46 16.29 6.48 -10.79
N GLN A 47 15.74 6.80 -9.61
CA GLN A 47 14.94 8.00 -9.39
C GLN A 47 15.74 9.29 -9.51
N GLY A 48 17.00 9.31 -9.08
CA GLY A 48 17.92 10.45 -9.18
C GLY A 48 18.60 10.59 -10.56
N SER A 49 18.21 9.79 -11.54
CA SER A 49 18.83 9.77 -12.86
C SER A 49 18.42 10.94 -13.77
N GLY A 50 19.19 11.17 -14.83
CA GLY A 50 18.89 12.16 -15.86
C GLY A 50 17.61 11.89 -16.68
N LEU A 51 16.95 10.76 -16.46
CA LEU A 51 15.64 10.44 -17.07
C LEU A 51 14.56 11.43 -16.65
N THR A 52 14.73 12.13 -15.53
CA THR A 52 13.82 13.21 -15.10
C THR A 52 13.69 14.33 -16.13
N ASN A 53 14.69 14.53 -16.98
CA ASN A 53 14.72 15.61 -17.97
C ASN A 53 13.94 15.28 -19.26
N LYS A 54 13.54 14.01 -19.47
CA LYS A 54 12.94 13.59 -20.74
C LYS A 54 11.43 13.60 -20.71
N TYR A 55 10.83 14.38 -21.58
CA TYR A 55 9.40 14.42 -21.85
C TYR A 55 9.00 13.33 -22.85
N ALA A 56 8.08 12.42 -22.49
CA ALA A 56 7.79 11.22 -23.26
C ALA A 56 6.29 10.88 -23.33
N GLU A 57 5.43 11.88 -23.64
CA GLU A 57 3.99 11.65 -23.86
C GLU A 57 3.73 10.59 -24.93
N GLY A 58 2.73 9.77 -24.71
CA GLY A 58 2.42 8.58 -25.49
C GLY A 58 2.97 7.32 -24.87
N TYR A 59 3.23 6.31 -25.67
CA TYR A 59 3.66 4.98 -25.27
C TYR A 59 4.88 4.53 -26.08
N PRO A 60 5.64 3.50 -25.67
CA PRO A 60 6.78 3.00 -26.43
C PRO A 60 6.45 2.78 -27.91
N GLY A 61 7.26 3.35 -28.79
CA GLY A 61 7.05 3.32 -30.24
C GLY A 61 5.95 4.22 -30.79
N LYS A 62 5.19 4.90 -29.93
CA LYS A 62 4.08 5.81 -30.27
C LYS A 62 4.13 7.08 -29.43
N ARG A 63 5.26 7.79 -29.47
CA ARG A 63 5.46 9.04 -28.72
C ARG A 63 5.06 10.25 -29.54
N TYR A 64 4.67 11.31 -28.83
CA TYR A 64 4.36 12.60 -29.44
C TYR A 64 5.62 13.46 -29.65
N TYR A 65 6.75 13.09 -29.03
CA TYR A 65 8.02 13.82 -29.10
C TYR A 65 9.17 12.93 -29.60
N GLY A 66 10.17 13.54 -30.24
CA GLY A 66 11.40 12.86 -30.66
C GLY A 66 12.35 12.54 -29.52
N GLY A 67 13.40 11.77 -29.81
CA GLY A 67 14.46 11.43 -28.85
C GLY A 67 14.02 10.47 -27.75
N CYS A 68 13.06 9.57 -28.05
CA CYS A 68 12.50 8.64 -27.08
C CYS A 68 13.03 7.20 -27.21
N GLU A 69 13.97 6.95 -28.11
CA GLU A 69 14.50 5.61 -28.42
C GLU A 69 15.12 4.88 -27.21
N HIS A 70 15.61 5.62 -26.21
CA HIS A 70 16.16 5.05 -24.99
C HIS A 70 15.11 4.92 -23.88
N VAL A 71 14.27 5.93 -23.70
CA VAL A 71 13.18 5.87 -22.70
C VAL A 71 12.13 4.85 -23.08
N ASP A 72 11.92 4.57 -24.38
CA ASP A 72 11.07 3.47 -24.84
C ASP A 72 11.56 2.11 -24.30
N LYS A 73 12.88 1.89 -24.32
CA LYS A 73 13.49 0.68 -23.76
C LYS A 73 13.28 0.59 -22.25
N VAL A 74 13.41 1.72 -21.55
CA VAL A 74 13.19 1.78 -20.09
C VAL A 74 11.74 1.43 -19.74
N GLU A 75 10.77 2.05 -20.42
CA GLU A 75 9.36 1.77 -20.17
C GLU A 75 8.99 0.35 -20.57
N GLN A 76 9.48 -0.14 -21.72
CA GLN A 76 9.23 -1.51 -22.16
C GLN A 76 9.77 -2.53 -21.15
N LEU A 77 11.00 -2.32 -20.60
CA LEU A 77 11.54 -3.18 -19.55
C LEU A 77 10.62 -3.21 -18.30
N ALA A 78 10.07 -2.07 -17.90
CA ALA A 78 9.14 -2.01 -16.77
C ALA A 78 7.84 -2.77 -17.07
N ILE A 79 7.27 -2.61 -18.27
CA ILE A 79 6.07 -3.31 -18.73
C ILE A 79 6.31 -4.83 -18.75
N ASP A 80 7.39 -5.28 -19.38
CA ASP A 80 7.68 -6.71 -19.53
C ASP A 80 7.90 -7.39 -18.17
N ARG A 81 8.65 -6.72 -17.27
CA ARG A 81 8.90 -7.21 -15.92
C ARG A 81 7.62 -7.25 -15.07
N ALA A 82 6.76 -6.23 -15.17
CA ALA A 82 5.47 -6.24 -14.47
C ALA A 82 4.59 -7.39 -14.96
N LYS A 83 4.52 -7.61 -16.27
CA LYS A 83 3.77 -8.73 -16.86
C LYS A 83 4.31 -10.08 -16.39
N GLN A 84 5.63 -10.24 -16.41
CA GLN A 84 6.28 -11.48 -15.96
C GLN A 84 6.04 -11.71 -14.46
N LEU A 85 6.23 -10.68 -13.61
CA LEU A 85 6.13 -10.79 -12.16
C LEU A 85 4.74 -11.21 -11.68
N PHE A 86 3.69 -10.69 -12.31
CA PHE A 86 2.30 -10.93 -11.89
C PHE A 86 1.56 -11.93 -12.77
N GLY A 87 2.14 -12.39 -13.89
CA GLY A 87 1.45 -13.24 -14.87
C GLY A 87 0.36 -12.48 -15.62
N ALA A 88 0.56 -11.19 -15.89
CA ALA A 88 -0.37 -10.35 -16.62
C ALA A 88 -0.10 -10.38 -18.13
N ASP A 89 -1.13 -10.15 -18.94
CA ASP A 89 -1.01 -9.99 -20.38
C ASP A 89 -0.85 -8.52 -20.78
N TYR A 90 -1.37 -7.61 -19.96
CA TYR A 90 -1.28 -6.16 -20.10
C TYR A 90 -0.71 -5.52 -18.84
N ALA A 91 0.13 -4.49 -19.00
CA ALA A 91 0.62 -3.63 -17.94
C ALA A 91 0.74 -2.17 -18.42
N ASN A 92 0.27 -1.23 -17.60
CA ASN A 92 0.55 0.20 -17.78
C ASN A 92 1.31 0.71 -16.55
N VAL A 93 2.55 1.14 -16.78
CA VAL A 93 3.49 1.56 -15.72
C VAL A 93 3.55 3.07 -15.52
N GLN A 94 2.75 3.84 -16.27
CA GLN A 94 2.75 5.29 -16.24
C GLN A 94 1.98 5.94 -15.07
N PRO A 95 0.99 5.31 -14.39
CA PRO A 95 0.30 5.96 -13.29
C PRO A 95 1.27 6.49 -12.23
N HIS A 96 1.08 7.78 -11.87
CA HIS A 96 1.94 8.48 -10.91
C HIS A 96 1.77 7.96 -9.48
N SER A 97 0.60 7.43 -9.16
CA SER A 97 0.27 6.88 -7.84
C SER A 97 -0.81 5.79 -7.96
N GLY A 98 -1.08 5.07 -6.86
CA GLY A 98 -2.23 4.16 -6.81
C GLY A 98 -3.56 4.88 -7.03
N SER A 99 -3.72 6.08 -6.48
CA SER A 99 -4.94 6.87 -6.68
C SER A 99 -5.15 7.29 -8.14
N SER A 100 -4.08 7.65 -8.87
CA SER A 100 -4.19 7.96 -10.30
C SER A 100 -4.42 6.71 -11.15
N ALA A 101 -3.85 5.56 -10.77
CA ALA A 101 -4.16 4.28 -11.39
C ALA A 101 -5.64 3.93 -11.23
N ASN A 102 -6.18 4.05 -10.01
CA ASN A 102 -7.58 3.80 -9.73
C ASN A 102 -8.48 4.79 -10.52
N ALA A 103 -8.15 6.09 -10.53
CA ALA A 103 -8.90 7.08 -11.29
C ALA A 103 -8.94 6.76 -12.80
N ALA A 104 -7.83 6.28 -13.37
CA ALA A 104 -7.77 5.86 -14.75
C ALA A 104 -8.69 4.65 -15.03
N VAL A 105 -8.77 3.68 -14.11
CA VAL A 105 -9.71 2.54 -14.23
C VAL A 105 -11.16 3.00 -14.23
N TYR A 106 -11.53 3.90 -13.32
CA TYR A 106 -12.87 4.49 -13.29
C TYR A 106 -13.18 5.24 -14.58
N LEU A 107 -12.25 6.08 -15.03
CA LEU A 107 -12.41 6.84 -16.27
C LEU A 107 -12.52 5.95 -17.52
N ALA A 108 -11.83 4.81 -17.53
CA ALA A 108 -11.84 3.86 -18.64
C ALA A 108 -13.14 3.07 -18.76
N LEU A 109 -13.73 2.69 -17.62
CA LEU A 109 -14.80 1.69 -17.57
C LEU A 109 -16.17 2.23 -17.16
N LEU A 110 -16.24 3.45 -16.65
CA LEU A 110 -17.47 4.03 -16.06
C LEU A 110 -17.78 5.40 -16.68
N GLN A 111 -19.04 5.82 -16.49
CA GLN A 111 -19.50 7.19 -16.70
C GLN A 111 -19.74 7.85 -15.32
N ALA A 112 -19.62 9.18 -15.27
CA ALA A 112 -19.97 9.93 -14.05
C ALA A 112 -21.42 9.62 -13.65
N GLY A 113 -21.64 9.34 -12.36
CA GLY A 113 -22.93 8.93 -11.81
C GLY A 113 -23.20 7.42 -11.81
N ASP A 114 -22.37 6.61 -12.49
CA ASP A 114 -22.50 5.14 -12.38
C ASP A 114 -22.33 4.67 -10.93
N THR A 115 -23.06 3.59 -10.60
CA THR A 115 -22.96 2.99 -9.27
C THR A 115 -21.74 2.10 -9.17
N VAL A 116 -21.00 2.26 -8.06
CA VAL A 116 -19.85 1.43 -7.70
C VAL A 116 -20.05 0.85 -6.31
N LEU A 117 -19.60 -0.38 -6.10
CA LEU A 117 -19.64 -1.06 -4.80
C LEU A 117 -18.21 -1.30 -4.32
N GLY A 118 -17.81 -0.69 -3.20
CA GLY A 118 -16.48 -0.81 -2.62
C GLY A 118 -16.50 -0.99 -1.11
N MET A 119 -15.37 -1.39 -0.55
CA MET A 119 -15.24 -1.55 0.90
C MET A 119 -15.29 -0.19 1.61
N SER A 120 -16.08 -0.11 2.68
CA SER A 120 -16.18 1.10 3.52
C SER A 120 -14.84 1.49 4.11
N LEU A 121 -14.55 2.80 4.10
CA LEU A 121 -13.33 3.34 4.72
C LEU A 121 -13.23 2.99 6.21
N ALA A 122 -14.36 3.02 6.93
CA ALA A 122 -14.44 2.67 8.35
C ALA A 122 -14.14 1.18 8.62
N HIS A 123 -14.31 0.34 7.62
CA HIS A 123 -14.08 -1.12 7.71
C HIS A 123 -12.81 -1.57 6.97
N GLY A 124 -11.92 -0.63 6.64
CA GLY A 124 -10.61 -0.94 6.06
C GLY A 124 -10.48 -0.71 4.55
N GLY A 125 -11.47 -0.12 3.88
CA GLY A 125 -11.38 0.28 2.47
C GLY A 125 -10.37 1.40 2.24
N HIS A 126 -10.09 1.70 0.98
CA HIS A 126 -9.27 2.85 0.59
C HIS A 126 -10.14 4.05 0.22
N LEU A 127 -9.58 5.27 0.33
CA LEU A 127 -10.27 6.52 -0.06
C LEU A 127 -10.87 6.45 -1.48
N THR A 128 -10.14 5.84 -2.42
CA THR A 128 -10.58 5.71 -3.83
C THR A 128 -11.59 4.58 -4.06
N HIS A 129 -12.05 3.89 -3.02
CA HIS A 129 -13.10 2.86 -3.12
C HIS A 129 -14.51 3.41 -2.84
N GLY A 130 -14.73 4.69 -3.08
CA GLY A 130 -16.04 5.33 -2.93
C GLY A 130 -16.18 6.24 -1.70
N ALA A 131 -15.10 6.59 -1.01
CA ALA A 131 -15.20 7.53 0.12
C ALA A 131 -15.66 8.92 -0.36
N LYS A 132 -16.62 9.52 0.35
CA LYS A 132 -17.28 10.80 -0.01
C LYS A 132 -16.31 11.96 -0.26
N VAL A 133 -15.15 11.96 0.39
CA VAL A 133 -14.13 13.02 0.25
C VAL A 133 -13.23 12.81 -0.99
N SER A 134 -13.19 11.60 -1.55
CA SER A 134 -12.42 11.22 -2.73
C SER A 134 -13.20 11.51 -4.03
N PHE A 135 -12.46 11.57 -5.17
CA PHE A 135 -13.09 11.65 -6.49
C PHE A 135 -14.12 10.54 -6.71
N SER A 136 -13.84 9.33 -6.21
CA SER A 136 -14.68 8.15 -6.38
C SER A 136 -16.06 8.30 -5.71
N GLY A 137 -16.13 8.97 -4.56
CA GLY A 137 -17.40 9.27 -3.89
C GLY A 137 -18.05 10.60 -4.31
N LYS A 138 -17.32 11.46 -5.06
CA LYS A 138 -17.84 12.74 -5.57
C LYS A 138 -18.43 12.63 -6.95
N LEU A 139 -17.88 11.77 -7.82
CA LEU A 139 -18.26 11.64 -9.21
C LEU A 139 -19.18 10.42 -9.48
N TYR A 140 -19.19 9.45 -8.58
CA TYR A 140 -19.90 8.19 -8.74
C TYR A 140 -20.89 7.97 -7.59
N ASN A 141 -21.93 7.17 -7.85
CA ASN A 141 -22.85 6.72 -6.81
C ASN A 141 -22.21 5.57 -6.04
N ALA A 142 -21.49 5.91 -4.97
CA ALA A 142 -20.74 4.94 -4.18
C ALA A 142 -21.61 4.25 -3.13
N VAL A 143 -21.81 2.94 -3.31
CA VAL A 143 -22.39 2.02 -2.32
C VAL A 143 -21.24 1.28 -1.64
N GLN A 144 -21.40 0.94 -0.37
CA GLN A 144 -20.31 0.36 0.41
C GLN A 144 -20.74 -0.96 1.04
N TYR A 145 -19.83 -1.95 1.01
CA TYR A 145 -19.89 -3.13 1.86
C TYR A 145 -18.91 -2.98 3.03
N GLY A 146 -19.12 -3.79 4.07
CA GLY A 146 -18.27 -3.79 5.24
C GLY A 146 -17.84 -5.19 5.65
N ILE A 147 -17.38 -5.28 6.89
CA ILE A 147 -17.11 -6.54 7.57
C ILE A 147 -18.22 -6.82 8.58
N ASP A 148 -18.45 -8.07 8.87
CA ASP A 148 -19.21 -8.46 10.06
C ASP A 148 -18.46 -8.01 11.31
N THR A 149 -19.10 -7.20 12.15
CA THR A 149 -18.44 -6.56 13.29
C THR A 149 -18.15 -7.50 14.45
N ALA A 150 -18.78 -8.68 14.48
CA ALA A 150 -18.53 -9.68 15.50
C ALA A 150 -17.32 -10.56 15.17
N THR A 151 -17.11 -10.86 13.88
CA THR A 151 -16.01 -11.71 13.42
C THR A 151 -14.82 -10.92 12.88
N GLY A 152 -15.04 -9.68 12.44
CA GLY A 152 -14.06 -8.88 11.72
C GLY A 152 -13.82 -9.36 10.29
N LEU A 153 -14.68 -10.22 9.73
CA LEU A 153 -14.52 -10.81 8.40
C LEU A 153 -15.51 -10.20 7.39
N ILE A 154 -15.13 -10.22 6.12
CA ILE A 154 -16.06 -9.87 5.03
C ILE A 154 -17.13 -10.97 4.94
N ASP A 155 -18.39 -10.57 5.05
CA ASP A 155 -19.53 -11.44 4.74
C ASP A 155 -19.85 -11.32 3.24
N TYR A 156 -19.45 -12.33 2.48
CA TYR A 156 -19.66 -12.33 1.03
C TYR A 156 -21.14 -12.48 0.62
N ASP A 157 -21.99 -13.05 1.47
CA ASP A 157 -23.41 -13.12 1.20
C ASP A 157 -24.07 -11.74 1.35
N GLU A 158 -23.60 -10.96 2.30
CA GLU A 158 -23.99 -9.55 2.44
C GLU A 158 -23.48 -8.69 1.28
N VAL A 159 -22.24 -8.90 0.84
CA VAL A 159 -21.70 -8.24 -0.38
C VAL A 159 -22.58 -8.56 -1.59
N GLU A 160 -22.98 -9.83 -1.76
CA GLU A 160 -23.85 -10.25 -2.85
C GLU A 160 -25.24 -9.60 -2.74
N ARG A 161 -25.84 -9.57 -1.55
CA ARG A 161 -27.13 -8.93 -1.30
C ARG A 161 -27.10 -7.45 -1.71
N ILE A 162 -26.06 -6.71 -1.26
CA ILE A 162 -25.88 -5.30 -1.59
C ILE A 162 -25.67 -5.11 -3.10
N ALA A 163 -24.89 -5.98 -3.74
CA ALA A 163 -24.65 -5.92 -5.19
C ALA A 163 -25.95 -6.12 -5.98
N VAL A 164 -26.78 -7.10 -5.59
CA VAL A 164 -28.07 -7.36 -6.23
C VAL A 164 -29.04 -6.19 -6.06
N GLU A 165 -29.07 -5.56 -4.89
CA GLU A 165 -29.93 -4.40 -4.63
C GLU A 165 -29.48 -3.14 -5.37
N SER A 166 -28.18 -2.87 -5.37
CA SER A 166 -27.63 -1.61 -5.90
C SER A 166 -27.26 -1.66 -7.40
N GLN A 167 -27.18 -2.85 -7.99
CA GLN A 167 -26.85 -3.09 -9.41
C GLN A 167 -25.63 -2.26 -9.86
N PRO A 168 -24.46 -2.40 -9.21
CA PRO A 168 -23.28 -1.60 -9.53
C PRO A 168 -22.74 -1.95 -10.92
N LYS A 169 -22.12 -0.97 -11.60
CA LYS A 169 -21.35 -1.19 -12.83
C LYS A 169 -19.96 -1.76 -12.55
N MET A 170 -19.45 -1.54 -11.32
CA MET A 170 -18.16 -2.00 -10.89
C MET A 170 -18.19 -2.40 -9.42
N ILE A 171 -17.62 -3.56 -9.11
CA ILE A 171 -17.32 -4.00 -7.75
C ILE A 171 -15.82 -3.87 -7.53
N ILE A 172 -15.43 -3.23 -6.42
CA ILE A 172 -14.04 -2.99 -6.05
C ILE A 172 -13.68 -3.90 -4.89
N ALA A 173 -12.78 -4.85 -5.14
CA ALA A 173 -12.16 -5.69 -4.12
C ALA A 173 -10.76 -5.15 -3.79
N GLY A 174 -10.47 -4.98 -2.50
CA GLY A 174 -9.20 -4.42 -2.04
C GLY A 174 -9.37 -3.68 -0.73
N PHE A 175 -8.25 -3.44 -0.05
CA PHE A 175 -8.27 -2.86 1.28
C PHE A 175 -7.01 -2.05 1.59
N SER A 176 -7.11 -1.23 2.65
CA SER A 176 -5.99 -0.56 3.31
C SER A 176 -5.75 -1.11 4.72
N ALA A 177 -6.76 -1.74 5.33
CA ALA A 177 -6.72 -2.19 6.72
C ALA A 177 -7.62 -3.42 6.93
N TYR A 178 -7.28 -4.53 6.28
CA TYR A 178 -7.93 -5.83 6.45
C TYR A 178 -6.88 -6.93 6.60
N SER A 179 -7.02 -7.73 7.65
CA SER A 179 -5.96 -8.67 8.07
C SER A 179 -6.05 -10.04 7.41
N LYS A 180 -7.13 -10.33 6.68
CA LYS A 180 -7.39 -11.67 6.13
C LYS A 180 -7.28 -11.71 4.61
N THR A 181 -7.26 -12.92 4.10
CA THR A 181 -7.23 -13.19 2.66
C THR A 181 -8.58 -12.88 2.01
N LEU A 182 -8.56 -12.24 0.84
CA LEU A 182 -9.75 -12.01 0.02
C LEU A 182 -10.06 -13.22 -0.85
N ASP A 183 -11.35 -13.58 -0.95
CA ASP A 183 -11.86 -14.60 -1.86
C ASP A 183 -12.20 -13.98 -3.22
N PHE A 184 -11.22 -13.90 -4.13
CA PHE A 184 -11.43 -13.34 -5.47
C PHE A 184 -12.40 -14.15 -6.32
N PRO A 185 -12.42 -15.51 -6.29
CA PRO A 185 -13.47 -16.31 -6.92
C PRO A 185 -14.88 -15.90 -6.50
N ARG A 186 -15.10 -15.65 -5.21
CA ARG A 186 -16.41 -15.22 -4.68
C ARG A 186 -16.78 -13.83 -5.18
N PHE A 187 -15.84 -12.88 -5.18
CA PHE A 187 -16.05 -11.54 -5.76
C PHE A 187 -16.39 -11.63 -7.26
N ARG A 188 -15.70 -12.50 -8.02
CA ARG A 188 -16.00 -12.71 -9.44
C ARG A 188 -17.42 -13.22 -9.66
N ALA A 189 -17.83 -14.24 -8.90
CA ALA A 189 -19.18 -14.79 -8.97
C ALA A 189 -20.26 -13.74 -8.69
N ILE A 190 -20.01 -12.87 -7.70
CA ILE A 190 -20.94 -11.77 -7.36
C ILE A 190 -20.99 -10.75 -8.50
N ALA A 191 -19.84 -10.36 -9.07
CA ALA A 191 -19.78 -9.43 -10.18
C ALA A 191 -20.47 -9.96 -11.43
N ASP A 192 -20.28 -11.24 -11.77
CA ASP A 192 -20.95 -11.90 -12.89
C ASP A 192 -22.49 -11.92 -12.71
N LYS A 193 -22.95 -12.15 -11.48
CA LYS A 193 -24.39 -12.20 -11.18
C LYS A 193 -25.13 -10.89 -11.48
N VAL A 194 -24.45 -9.75 -11.33
CA VAL A 194 -25.02 -8.42 -11.57
C VAL A 194 -24.50 -7.75 -12.86
N GLY A 195 -23.64 -8.44 -13.62
CA GLY A 195 -23.04 -7.90 -14.86
C GLY A 195 -22.09 -6.74 -14.63
N ALA A 196 -21.41 -6.71 -13.47
CA ALA A 196 -20.45 -5.67 -13.10
C ALA A 196 -19.02 -6.04 -13.50
N TYR A 197 -18.18 -5.02 -13.75
CA TYR A 197 -16.74 -5.20 -13.76
C TYR A 197 -16.25 -5.58 -12.36
N LEU A 198 -15.29 -6.50 -12.27
CA LEU A 198 -14.52 -6.73 -11.05
C LEU A 198 -13.18 -6.00 -11.16
N PHE A 199 -13.03 -4.96 -10.37
CA PHE A 199 -11.80 -4.20 -10.21
C PHE A 199 -11.13 -4.58 -8.89
N VAL A 200 -9.85 -5.00 -8.93
CA VAL A 200 -9.09 -5.33 -7.72
C VAL A 200 -7.96 -4.35 -7.50
N ASP A 201 -7.97 -3.69 -6.35
CA ASP A 201 -6.84 -2.88 -5.85
C ASP A 201 -6.03 -3.72 -4.85
N MET A 202 -4.92 -4.31 -5.33
CA MET A 202 -4.03 -5.14 -4.51
C MET A 202 -2.86 -4.37 -3.88
N ALA A 203 -2.95 -3.04 -3.80
CA ALA A 203 -1.83 -2.18 -3.40
C ALA A 203 -1.13 -2.61 -2.11
N HIS A 204 -1.89 -3.02 -1.10
CA HIS A 204 -1.32 -3.46 0.18
C HIS A 204 -0.60 -4.80 0.10
N VAL A 205 -1.06 -5.72 -0.72
CA VAL A 205 -0.57 -7.11 -0.77
C VAL A 205 0.22 -7.45 -2.04
N ALA A 206 0.51 -6.47 -2.89
CA ALA A 206 1.17 -6.72 -4.18
C ALA A 206 2.50 -7.48 -4.07
N GLY A 207 3.30 -7.20 -3.04
CA GLY A 207 4.53 -7.94 -2.79
C GLY A 207 4.27 -9.41 -2.42
N LEU A 208 3.23 -9.66 -1.62
CA LEU A 208 2.82 -11.02 -1.24
C LEU A 208 2.25 -11.78 -2.45
N VAL A 209 1.48 -11.12 -3.31
CA VAL A 209 0.99 -11.68 -4.58
C VAL A 209 2.16 -12.02 -5.50
N ALA A 210 3.12 -11.12 -5.67
CA ALA A 210 4.32 -11.33 -6.48
C ALA A 210 5.17 -12.52 -5.98
N ALA A 211 5.19 -12.74 -4.66
CA ALA A 211 5.90 -13.86 -4.02
C ALA A 211 5.09 -15.17 -4.02
N GLY A 212 3.84 -15.18 -4.50
CA GLY A 212 2.96 -16.35 -4.45
C GLY A 212 2.43 -16.70 -3.05
N LEU A 213 2.50 -15.77 -2.10
CA LEU A 213 2.08 -15.93 -0.70
C LEU A 213 0.70 -15.33 -0.40
N TYR A 214 0.06 -14.75 -1.41
CA TYR A 214 -1.30 -14.25 -1.38
C TYR A 214 -1.98 -14.54 -2.72
N PRO A 215 -3.29 -14.83 -2.76
CA PRO A 215 -3.97 -15.15 -4.02
C PRO A 215 -3.78 -14.08 -5.08
N ASN A 216 -3.48 -14.53 -6.32
CA ASN A 216 -3.37 -13.62 -7.47
C ASN A 216 -4.77 -13.25 -7.98
N PRO A 217 -5.16 -11.97 -8.03
CA PRO A 217 -6.47 -11.55 -8.52
C PRO A 217 -6.64 -11.62 -10.03
N LEU A 218 -5.56 -11.63 -10.80
CA LEU A 218 -5.60 -11.53 -12.27
C LEU A 218 -6.46 -12.57 -12.98
N PRO A 219 -6.57 -13.84 -12.52
CA PRO A 219 -7.47 -14.81 -13.15
C PRO A 219 -8.96 -14.46 -13.02
N TYR A 220 -9.32 -13.57 -12.08
CA TYR A 220 -10.70 -13.27 -11.73
C TYR A 220 -11.13 -11.83 -12.06
N ALA A 221 -10.19 -10.88 -12.01
CA ALA A 221 -10.46 -9.47 -12.18
C ALA A 221 -10.43 -9.05 -13.66
N ASP A 222 -11.31 -8.10 -14.03
CA ASP A 222 -11.21 -7.43 -15.32
C ASP A 222 -10.02 -6.48 -15.37
N VAL A 223 -9.74 -5.78 -14.25
CA VAL A 223 -8.58 -4.90 -14.09
C VAL A 223 -8.04 -5.02 -12.66
N VAL A 224 -6.73 -4.98 -12.54
CA VAL A 224 -6.01 -4.95 -11.26
C VAL A 224 -5.14 -3.71 -11.20
N THR A 225 -5.15 -3.00 -10.06
CA THR A 225 -4.20 -1.93 -9.79
C THR A 225 -3.35 -2.23 -8.58
N THR A 226 -2.23 -1.58 -8.49
CA THR A 226 -1.40 -1.57 -7.30
C THR A 226 -0.57 -0.30 -7.19
N THR A 227 -0.07 -0.03 -5.98
CA THR A 227 1.09 0.82 -5.75
C THR A 227 2.37 0.00 -5.85
N THR A 228 3.51 0.67 -6.04
CA THR A 228 4.82 0.01 -6.13
C THR A 228 5.67 0.10 -4.86
N HIS A 229 5.24 0.89 -3.85
CA HIS A 229 6.06 1.30 -2.71
C HIS A 229 5.68 0.70 -1.34
N LYS A 230 4.72 -0.23 -1.27
CA LYS A 230 4.30 -0.89 -0.02
C LYS A 230 5.03 -2.23 0.15
N THR A 231 4.30 -3.34 0.22
CA THR A 231 4.92 -4.68 0.28
C THR A 231 5.81 -4.97 -0.94
N LEU A 232 5.55 -4.35 -2.09
CA LEU A 232 6.38 -4.53 -3.29
C LEU A 232 7.76 -3.85 -3.19
N ARG A 233 7.96 -2.94 -2.22
CA ARG A 233 9.27 -2.34 -1.85
C ARG A 233 9.95 -1.53 -2.96
N GLY A 234 9.17 -0.89 -3.83
CA GLY A 234 9.68 -0.08 -4.95
C GLY A 234 9.49 1.43 -4.76
N PRO A 235 9.63 2.20 -5.84
CA PRO A 235 9.42 3.64 -5.81
C PRO A 235 7.95 3.98 -5.59
N ARG A 236 7.65 5.18 -5.12
CA ARG A 236 6.27 5.69 -5.05
C ARG A 236 5.71 5.84 -6.46
N GLY A 237 4.66 5.08 -6.74
CA GLY A 237 4.03 5.04 -8.06
C GLY A 237 2.83 4.10 -8.08
N GLY A 238 2.14 4.06 -9.23
CA GLY A 238 1.02 3.17 -9.51
C GLY A 238 1.31 2.24 -10.69
N LEU A 239 0.52 1.18 -10.81
CA LEU A 239 0.59 0.18 -11.87
C LEU A 239 -0.84 -0.31 -12.16
N ILE A 240 -1.17 -0.52 -13.44
CA ILE A 240 -2.40 -1.16 -13.88
C ILE A 240 -2.04 -2.44 -14.63
N LEU A 241 -2.74 -3.52 -14.31
CA LEU A 241 -2.55 -4.85 -14.89
C LEU A 241 -3.89 -5.41 -15.36
N ALA A 242 -3.87 -6.23 -16.41
CA ALA A 242 -5.05 -6.97 -16.85
C ALA A 242 -4.65 -8.27 -17.57
N LYS A 243 -5.61 -9.16 -17.72
CA LYS A 243 -5.55 -10.24 -18.72
C LYS A 243 -5.87 -9.65 -20.10
N ALA A 244 -5.53 -10.41 -21.15
CA ALA A 244 -5.72 -9.96 -22.54
C ALA A 244 -7.19 -9.58 -22.81
N ASN A 245 -7.40 -8.30 -23.07
CA ASN A 245 -8.68 -7.74 -23.53
C ASN A 245 -8.41 -6.42 -24.27
N GLU A 246 -8.37 -6.49 -25.60
CA GLU A 246 -7.97 -5.36 -26.44
C GLU A 246 -8.84 -4.10 -26.22
N GLU A 247 -10.15 -4.27 -25.94
CA GLU A 247 -11.05 -3.15 -25.69
C GLU A 247 -10.71 -2.45 -24.35
N ILE A 248 -10.52 -3.24 -23.29
CA ILE A 248 -10.16 -2.71 -21.95
C ILE A 248 -8.77 -2.06 -22.03
N GLU A 249 -7.80 -2.70 -22.66
CA GLU A 249 -6.43 -2.18 -22.80
C GLU A 249 -6.40 -0.82 -23.49
N LYS A 250 -7.14 -0.65 -24.58
CA LYS A 250 -7.27 0.64 -25.30
C LYS A 250 -7.89 1.72 -24.41
N LYS A 251 -8.97 1.38 -23.69
CA LYS A 251 -9.62 2.30 -22.76
C LYS A 251 -8.69 2.70 -21.61
N LEU A 252 -7.97 1.76 -21.00
CA LEU A 252 -7.01 2.03 -19.93
C LEU A 252 -5.86 2.92 -20.40
N ASN A 253 -5.27 2.62 -21.56
CA ASN A 253 -4.21 3.47 -22.13
C ASN A 253 -4.71 4.90 -22.39
N SER A 254 -5.89 5.04 -22.98
CA SER A 254 -6.49 6.35 -23.24
C SER A 254 -6.83 7.10 -21.95
N ALA A 255 -7.28 6.40 -20.92
CA ALA A 255 -7.63 6.98 -19.63
C ALA A 255 -6.40 7.42 -18.82
N VAL A 256 -5.27 6.73 -18.96
CA VAL A 256 -3.99 7.17 -18.36
C VAL A 256 -3.46 8.36 -19.15
N PHE A 257 -3.23 8.20 -20.44
CA PHE A 257 -2.78 9.28 -21.32
C PHE A 257 -3.59 9.26 -22.65
N PRO A 258 -4.19 10.37 -23.02
CA PRO A 258 -4.15 11.72 -22.41
C PRO A 258 -5.25 11.98 -21.37
N GLY A 259 -6.02 10.98 -20.95
CA GLY A 259 -7.23 11.16 -20.16
C GLY A 259 -7.01 11.76 -18.77
N GLY A 260 -6.02 11.28 -18.03
CA GLY A 260 -5.79 11.67 -16.64
C GLY A 260 -4.38 12.22 -16.35
N GLN A 261 -3.42 11.98 -17.24
CA GLN A 261 -2.03 12.40 -17.10
C GLN A 261 -1.48 12.97 -18.41
N GLY A 262 -0.41 13.80 -18.32
CA GLY A 262 0.45 14.21 -19.42
C GLY A 262 1.73 13.38 -19.46
N GLY A 263 2.91 14.05 -19.48
CA GLY A 263 4.22 13.39 -19.55
C GLY A 263 4.45 12.40 -18.41
N PRO A 264 4.84 11.16 -18.72
CA PRO A 264 5.15 10.16 -17.69
C PRO A 264 6.45 10.50 -16.97
N LEU A 265 6.57 10.02 -15.72
CA LEU A 265 7.75 10.19 -14.88
C LEU A 265 8.78 9.10 -15.22
N MET A 266 9.63 9.35 -16.23
CA MET A 266 10.53 8.32 -16.77
C MET A 266 11.56 7.81 -15.74
N HIS A 267 12.01 8.65 -14.82
CA HIS A 267 12.87 8.27 -13.70
C HIS A 267 12.16 7.33 -12.71
N VAL A 268 10.87 7.54 -12.46
CA VAL A 268 10.07 6.63 -11.61
C VAL A 268 9.78 5.32 -12.34
N ILE A 269 9.54 5.35 -13.66
CA ILE A 269 9.35 4.13 -14.47
C ILE A 269 10.63 3.28 -14.48
N ALA A 270 11.80 3.91 -14.58
CA ALA A 270 13.09 3.22 -14.43
C ALA A 270 13.23 2.55 -13.06
N ALA A 271 12.86 3.27 -12.00
CA ALA A 271 12.87 2.75 -10.64
C ALA A 271 11.86 1.59 -10.46
N LYS A 272 10.68 1.64 -11.10
CA LYS A 272 9.74 0.50 -11.17
C LYS A 272 10.37 -0.71 -11.86
N ALA A 273 11.09 -0.49 -12.97
CA ALA A 273 11.79 -1.58 -13.67
C ALA A 273 12.85 -2.26 -12.78
N VAL A 274 13.57 -1.51 -11.95
CA VAL A 274 14.48 -2.05 -10.93
C VAL A 274 13.72 -2.85 -9.88
N CYS A 275 12.69 -2.27 -9.28
CA CYS A 275 11.85 -2.90 -8.27
C CYS A 275 11.29 -4.25 -8.74
N PHE A 276 10.73 -4.30 -9.94
CA PHE A 276 10.17 -5.55 -10.48
C PHE A 276 11.25 -6.61 -10.71
N LYS A 277 12.47 -6.20 -11.10
CA LYS A 277 13.60 -7.14 -11.22
C LYS A 277 13.99 -7.71 -9.85
N GLU A 278 14.10 -6.86 -8.82
CA GLU A 278 14.40 -7.30 -7.45
C GLU A 278 13.31 -8.23 -6.90
N ALA A 279 12.02 -7.95 -7.22
CA ALA A 279 10.90 -8.78 -6.81
C ALA A 279 10.86 -10.16 -7.50
N MET A 280 11.55 -10.34 -8.61
CA MET A 280 11.73 -11.64 -9.27
C MET A 280 12.92 -12.45 -8.73
N GLU A 281 13.75 -11.86 -7.87
CA GLU A 281 14.90 -12.58 -7.27
C GLU A 281 14.43 -13.55 -6.17
N PRO A 282 15.09 -14.72 -6.01
CA PRO A 282 14.66 -15.74 -5.02
C PRO A 282 14.59 -15.22 -3.58
N GLY A 283 15.43 -14.26 -3.21
CA GLY A 283 15.43 -13.64 -1.88
C GLY A 283 14.15 -12.87 -1.56
N PHE A 284 13.40 -12.43 -2.57
CA PHE A 284 12.16 -11.68 -2.37
C PHE A 284 11.05 -12.54 -1.76
N VAL A 285 10.94 -13.81 -2.14
CA VAL A 285 9.97 -14.75 -1.54
C VAL A 285 10.27 -14.94 -0.05
N ALA A 286 11.54 -15.17 0.30
CA ALA A 286 11.94 -15.32 1.71
C ALA A 286 11.68 -14.04 2.52
N TYR A 287 11.91 -12.87 1.93
CA TYR A 287 11.57 -11.58 2.53
C TYR A 287 10.07 -11.46 2.81
N GLN A 288 9.21 -11.75 1.84
CA GLN A 288 7.77 -11.65 2.00
C GLN A 288 7.22 -12.68 3.01
N GLN A 289 7.79 -13.89 3.07
CA GLN A 289 7.44 -14.85 4.12
C GLN A 289 7.78 -14.29 5.50
N GLN A 290 8.97 -13.71 5.65
CA GLN A 290 9.36 -13.09 6.92
C GLN A 290 8.45 -11.92 7.32
N VAL A 291 7.92 -11.15 6.34
CA VAL A 291 6.93 -10.10 6.59
C VAL A 291 5.68 -10.69 7.25
N ILE A 292 5.16 -11.79 6.73
CA ILE A 292 3.99 -12.48 7.29
C ILE A 292 4.32 -13.04 8.69
N ASP A 293 5.43 -13.76 8.82
CA ASP A 293 5.84 -14.39 10.09
C ASP A 293 5.99 -13.34 11.20
N ASN A 294 6.56 -12.19 10.88
CA ASN A 294 6.71 -11.06 11.79
C ASN A 294 5.34 -10.49 12.20
N ALA A 295 4.42 -10.30 11.26
CA ALA A 295 3.08 -9.79 11.55
C ALA A 295 2.28 -10.75 12.44
N GLN A 296 2.34 -12.05 12.17
CA GLN A 296 1.68 -13.08 12.97
C GLN A 296 2.25 -13.14 14.38
N ALA A 297 3.57 -13.11 14.51
CA ALA A 297 4.24 -13.13 15.82
C ALA A 297 3.88 -11.90 16.66
N MET A 298 3.87 -10.71 16.08
CA MET A 298 3.45 -9.49 16.78
C MET A 298 1.97 -9.56 17.18
N ALA A 299 1.08 -9.96 16.28
CA ALA A 299 -0.36 -10.10 16.57
C ALA A 299 -0.60 -11.08 17.74
N GLN A 300 0.15 -12.17 17.79
CA GLN A 300 0.03 -13.15 18.88
C GLN A 300 0.42 -12.57 20.25
N VAL A 301 1.47 -11.73 20.32
CA VAL A 301 1.85 -11.04 21.56
C VAL A 301 0.71 -10.16 22.06
N PHE A 302 0.04 -9.40 21.20
CA PHE A 302 -1.12 -8.60 21.59
C PHE A 302 -2.26 -9.45 22.13
N ILE A 303 -2.56 -10.58 21.48
CA ILE A 303 -3.58 -11.53 21.94
C ILE A 303 -3.22 -12.09 23.32
N ASP A 304 -1.99 -12.54 23.52
CA ASP A 304 -1.51 -13.11 24.77
C ASP A 304 -1.53 -12.07 25.92
N ARG A 305 -1.33 -10.79 25.59
CA ARG A 305 -1.44 -9.66 26.53
C ARG A 305 -2.89 -9.21 26.75
N GLY A 306 -3.87 -9.87 26.13
CA GLY A 306 -5.29 -9.61 26.32
C GLY A 306 -5.84 -8.42 25.52
N TYR A 307 -5.18 -8.01 24.44
CA TYR A 307 -5.71 -7.04 23.47
C TYR A 307 -6.58 -7.74 22.43
N ASP A 308 -7.59 -7.03 21.94
CA ASP A 308 -8.45 -7.54 20.88
C ASP A 308 -7.79 -7.25 19.51
N VAL A 309 -7.30 -8.30 18.86
CA VAL A 309 -6.81 -8.22 17.47
C VAL A 309 -7.99 -8.51 16.52
N VAL A 310 -8.33 -7.53 15.68
CA VAL A 310 -9.46 -7.64 14.76
C VAL A 310 -9.27 -8.85 13.84
N SER A 311 -10.33 -9.63 13.62
CA SER A 311 -10.33 -10.89 12.88
C SER A 311 -9.49 -12.01 13.54
N GLY A 312 -9.09 -11.86 14.80
CA GLY A 312 -8.37 -12.88 15.57
C GLY A 312 -6.94 -13.16 15.10
N GLY A 313 -6.32 -12.22 14.36
CA GLY A 313 -4.95 -12.36 13.84
C GLY A 313 -4.81 -11.92 12.38
N THR A 314 -3.74 -12.34 11.71
CA THR A 314 -3.45 -11.91 10.33
C THR A 314 -2.97 -13.05 9.44
N ASP A 315 -3.31 -12.94 8.15
CA ASP A 315 -2.83 -13.79 7.05
C ASP A 315 -1.85 -13.03 6.13
N ASN A 316 -1.57 -11.76 6.43
CA ASN A 316 -0.77 -10.89 5.58
C ASN A 316 0.24 -10.03 6.38
N HIS A 317 0.60 -8.86 5.87
CA HIS A 317 1.65 -7.98 6.41
C HIS A 317 1.17 -7.01 7.49
N LEU A 318 -0.11 -6.99 7.83
CA LEU A 318 -0.69 -6.04 8.78
C LEU A 318 -1.72 -6.69 9.69
N PHE A 319 -1.97 -6.06 10.83
CA PHE A 319 -3.09 -6.37 11.71
C PHE A 319 -3.62 -5.10 12.37
N LEU A 320 -4.85 -5.19 12.89
CA LEU A 320 -5.50 -4.13 13.62
C LEU A 320 -5.66 -4.53 15.08
N VAL A 321 -5.31 -3.61 15.98
CA VAL A 321 -5.53 -3.75 17.43
C VAL A 321 -6.65 -2.83 17.83
N SER A 322 -7.71 -3.39 18.45
CA SER A 322 -8.76 -2.61 19.08
C SER A 322 -8.36 -2.25 20.51
N LEU A 323 -8.50 -0.98 20.86
CA LEU A 323 -8.21 -0.41 22.17
C LEU A 323 -9.49 -0.10 22.95
N ILE A 324 -10.68 -0.45 22.40
CA ILE A 324 -12.00 -0.15 23.01
C ILE A 324 -12.07 -0.77 24.41
N ARG A 325 -11.67 -2.02 24.56
CA ARG A 325 -11.76 -2.75 25.81
C ARG A 325 -10.87 -2.14 26.91
N GLN A 326 -9.74 -1.56 26.53
CA GLN A 326 -8.81 -0.88 27.46
C GLN A 326 -9.26 0.57 27.75
N GLY A 327 -10.27 1.08 27.05
CA GLY A 327 -10.71 2.47 27.19
C GLY A 327 -9.72 3.49 26.65
N LEU A 328 -8.80 3.08 25.76
CA LEU A 328 -7.78 3.91 25.18
C LEU A 328 -8.22 4.43 23.80
N THR A 329 -7.64 5.57 23.39
CA THR A 329 -7.84 6.09 22.02
C THR A 329 -6.64 5.81 21.13
N GLY A 330 -6.91 5.64 19.83
CA GLY A 330 -5.83 5.50 18.84
C GLY A 330 -4.93 6.74 18.79
N LYS A 331 -5.51 7.94 19.01
CA LYS A 331 -4.77 9.20 19.05
C LYS A 331 -3.75 9.26 20.18
N ASP A 332 -4.14 8.87 21.38
CA ASP A 332 -3.26 8.95 22.55
C ASP A 332 -2.18 7.85 22.47
N ALA A 333 -2.56 6.65 22.00
CA ALA A 333 -1.64 5.55 21.76
C ALA A 333 -0.58 5.89 20.69
N ASP A 334 -1.00 6.44 19.54
CA ASP A 334 -0.10 6.90 18.47
C ASP A 334 0.91 7.95 18.99
N ALA A 335 0.43 8.92 19.79
CA ALA A 335 1.28 9.95 20.38
C ALA A 335 2.30 9.39 21.37
N ALA A 336 1.91 8.45 22.24
CA ALA A 336 2.80 7.82 23.23
C ALA A 336 3.87 6.96 22.55
N LEU A 337 3.49 6.13 21.58
CA LEU A 337 4.41 5.33 20.79
C LEU A 337 5.39 6.19 19.99
N GLY A 338 4.91 7.31 19.41
CA GLY A 338 5.77 8.27 18.72
C GLY A 338 6.87 8.87 19.61
N ARG A 339 6.57 9.16 20.91
CA ARG A 339 7.60 9.60 21.88
C ARG A 339 8.61 8.51 22.23
N ALA A 340 8.21 7.26 22.08
CA ALA A 340 9.10 6.12 22.25
C ALA A 340 9.78 5.67 20.94
N HIS A 341 9.77 6.52 19.90
CA HIS A 341 10.37 6.27 18.60
C HIS A 341 9.76 5.05 17.85
N ILE A 342 8.49 4.77 18.09
CA ILE A 342 7.73 3.72 17.38
C ILE A 342 6.62 4.41 16.57
N THR A 343 6.72 4.34 15.26
CA THR A 343 5.78 5.00 14.33
C THR A 343 4.69 4.00 13.91
N VAL A 344 3.45 4.30 14.26
CA VAL A 344 2.26 3.55 13.86
C VAL A 344 1.24 4.51 13.24
N ASN A 345 0.07 4.04 12.84
CA ASN A 345 -1.05 4.93 12.58
C ASN A 345 -2.29 4.50 13.37
N LYS A 346 -2.99 5.50 13.93
CA LYS A 346 -4.33 5.28 14.47
C LYS A 346 -5.29 4.84 13.37
N ASN A 347 -6.19 3.95 13.69
CA ASN A 347 -7.14 3.36 12.74
C ASN A 347 -8.50 3.11 13.39
N SER A 348 -9.58 3.32 12.65
CA SER A 348 -10.90 2.89 13.10
C SER A 348 -10.96 1.38 13.18
N VAL A 349 -11.70 0.86 14.15
CA VAL A 349 -11.97 -0.56 14.35
C VAL A 349 -13.48 -0.82 14.32
N PRO A 350 -13.91 -2.07 14.16
CA PRO A 350 -15.35 -2.39 14.19
C PRO A 350 -16.04 -1.84 15.44
N ASN A 351 -17.21 -1.23 15.27
CA ASN A 351 -17.99 -0.60 16.35
C ASN A 351 -17.22 0.54 17.08
N ASP A 352 -16.33 1.22 16.39
CA ASP A 352 -15.52 2.30 16.98
C ASP A 352 -16.42 3.42 17.52
N PRO A 353 -16.40 3.72 18.85
CA PRO A 353 -17.19 4.80 19.43
C PRO A 353 -16.63 6.19 19.17
N GLN A 354 -15.41 6.29 18.65
CA GLN A 354 -14.70 7.55 18.44
C GLN A 354 -14.87 8.08 17.01
N SER A 355 -14.62 9.37 16.84
CA SER A 355 -14.58 9.97 15.51
C SER A 355 -13.38 9.48 14.69
N PRO A 356 -13.39 9.57 13.35
CA PRO A 356 -12.26 9.18 12.51
C PRO A 356 -10.93 9.91 12.79
N PHE A 357 -10.97 11.07 13.48
CA PHE A 357 -9.79 11.83 13.87
C PHE A 357 -9.16 11.36 15.19
N VAL A 358 -9.91 10.62 15.99
CA VAL A 358 -9.49 10.07 17.29
C VAL A 358 -9.23 8.58 17.18
N THR A 359 -10.23 7.81 16.74
CA THR A 359 -10.27 6.35 16.61
C THR A 359 -10.05 5.59 17.93
N SER A 360 -10.32 4.30 17.92
CA SER A 360 -10.07 3.42 19.06
C SER A 360 -9.19 2.23 18.69
N GLY A 361 -8.32 2.39 17.70
CA GLY A 361 -7.42 1.33 17.30
C GLY A 361 -6.12 1.79 16.67
N LEU A 362 -5.25 0.83 16.47
CA LEU A 362 -3.96 0.97 15.78
C LEU A 362 -3.90 -0.01 14.62
N ARG A 363 -3.31 0.43 13.49
CA ARG A 363 -2.88 -0.46 12.41
C ARG A 363 -1.37 -0.62 12.51
N ILE A 364 -0.93 -1.87 12.52
CA ILE A 364 0.49 -2.26 12.63
C ILE A 364 0.84 -3.09 11.41
N GLY A 365 1.96 -2.79 10.76
CA GLY A 365 2.47 -3.51 9.61
C GLY A 365 3.97 -3.75 9.70
N THR A 366 4.44 -4.80 9.06
CA THR A 366 5.80 -5.31 9.21
C THR A 366 6.73 -5.20 7.99
N PRO A 367 6.34 -4.62 6.83
CA PRO A 367 7.25 -4.56 5.69
C PRO A 367 8.54 -3.80 5.96
N ALA A 368 8.47 -2.60 6.56
CA ALA A 368 9.62 -1.75 6.82
C ALA A 368 10.60 -2.37 7.82
N VAL A 369 10.12 -2.87 8.97
CA VAL A 369 10.97 -3.54 9.96
C VAL A 369 11.61 -4.81 9.40
N THR A 370 10.91 -5.55 8.53
CA THR A 370 11.47 -6.73 7.87
C THR A 370 12.56 -6.35 6.86
N THR A 371 12.39 -5.26 6.11
CA THR A 371 13.43 -4.73 5.22
C THR A 371 14.65 -4.29 6.02
N ARG A 372 14.45 -3.70 7.20
CA ARG A 372 15.50 -3.33 8.15
C ARG A 372 16.27 -4.53 8.71
N GLY A 373 15.73 -5.75 8.58
CA GLY A 373 16.38 -6.99 9.01
C GLY A 373 15.77 -7.66 10.23
N PHE A 374 14.68 -7.11 10.79
CA PHE A 374 14.00 -7.72 11.95
C PHE A 374 13.43 -9.09 11.60
N LYS A 375 13.57 -9.99 12.54
CA LYS A 375 13.00 -11.33 12.53
C LYS A 375 11.95 -11.45 13.63
N VAL A 376 11.34 -12.62 13.73
CA VAL A 376 10.30 -12.92 14.74
C VAL A 376 10.72 -12.51 16.15
N THR A 377 11.97 -12.74 16.55
CA THR A 377 12.46 -12.41 17.90
C THR A 377 12.40 -10.90 18.17
N GLN A 378 12.91 -10.06 17.24
CA GLN A 378 12.85 -8.60 17.39
C GLN A 378 11.41 -8.11 17.39
N CYS A 379 10.56 -8.70 16.54
CA CYS A 379 9.15 -8.35 16.45
C CYS A 379 8.35 -8.71 17.72
N ILE A 380 8.62 -9.86 18.36
CA ILE A 380 8.04 -10.20 19.65
C ILE A 380 8.44 -9.19 20.73
N THR A 381 9.73 -8.85 20.78
CA THR A 381 10.24 -7.85 21.73
C THR A 381 9.56 -6.49 21.50
N LEU A 382 9.50 -6.04 20.25
CA LEU A 382 8.87 -4.78 19.88
C LEU A 382 7.37 -4.76 20.24
N ALA A 383 6.64 -5.83 19.95
CA ALA A 383 5.23 -5.93 20.33
C ALA A 383 5.03 -5.88 21.86
N SER A 384 5.95 -6.48 22.62
CA SER A 384 5.92 -6.41 24.09
C SER A 384 6.13 -4.97 24.58
N TRP A 385 7.08 -4.23 24.01
CA TRP A 385 7.30 -2.81 24.35
C TRP A 385 6.09 -1.93 24.00
N ILE A 386 5.43 -2.20 22.89
CA ILE A 386 4.19 -1.50 22.52
C ILE A 386 3.11 -1.76 23.57
N CYS A 387 2.92 -3.01 23.97
CA CYS A 387 1.97 -3.35 25.05
C CYS A 387 2.34 -2.69 26.38
N ASP A 388 3.63 -2.64 26.74
CA ASP A 388 4.09 -1.99 27.99
C ASP A 388 3.72 -0.50 28.01
N ILE A 389 3.87 0.21 26.89
CA ILE A 389 3.44 1.62 26.76
C ILE A 389 1.91 1.73 26.84
N LEU A 390 1.17 0.85 26.18
CA LEU A 390 -0.29 0.88 26.20
C LEU A 390 -0.87 0.55 27.57
N ASP A 391 -0.28 -0.39 28.30
CA ASP A 391 -0.68 -0.77 29.65
C ASP A 391 -0.38 0.34 30.69
N ASN A 392 0.58 1.23 30.38
CA ASN A 392 1.02 2.34 31.22
C ASN A 392 0.93 3.68 30.46
N LEU A 393 -0.16 3.89 29.72
CA LEU A 393 -0.30 5.05 28.85
C LEU A 393 -0.17 6.37 29.64
N GLY A 394 0.78 7.23 29.22
CA GLY A 394 1.09 8.49 29.88
C GLY A 394 2.18 8.41 30.96
N ASP A 395 2.76 7.24 31.21
CA ASP A 395 3.94 7.09 32.07
C ASP A 395 5.22 7.43 31.30
N ALA A 396 5.80 8.59 31.60
CA ALA A 396 6.98 9.11 30.92
C ALA A 396 8.23 8.25 31.16
N ASP A 397 8.35 7.55 32.29
CA ASP A 397 9.49 6.70 32.60
C ASP A 397 9.44 5.42 31.76
N VAL A 398 8.25 4.85 31.55
CA VAL A 398 8.04 3.70 30.64
C VAL A 398 8.35 4.11 29.21
N GLU A 399 7.83 5.25 28.73
CA GLU A 399 8.10 5.75 27.38
C GLU A 399 9.60 5.99 27.14
N ALA A 400 10.30 6.63 28.10
CA ALA A 400 11.73 6.90 28.01
C ALA A 400 12.58 5.61 28.02
N ASN A 401 12.20 4.63 28.85
CA ASN A 401 12.87 3.35 28.87
C ASN A 401 12.72 2.60 27.55
N VAL A 402 11.53 2.57 26.98
CA VAL A 402 11.29 1.94 25.68
C VAL A 402 12.03 2.70 24.57
N ALA A 403 12.04 4.04 24.58
CA ALA A 403 12.78 4.83 23.60
C ALA A 403 14.28 4.49 23.60
N SER A 404 14.88 4.29 24.79
CA SER A 404 16.28 3.87 24.93
C SER A 404 16.52 2.47 24.32
N GLN A 405 15.60 1.54 24.54
CA GLN A 405 15.69 0.18 23.99
C GLN A 405 15.50 0.17 22.47
N VAL A 406 14.58 1.00 21.95
CA VAL A 406 14.37 1.20 20.50
C VAL A 406 15.64 1.74 19.86
N ALA A 407 16.26 2.77 20.44
CA ALA A 407 17.50 3.34 19.92
C ALA A 407 18.64 2.30 19.86
N ALA A 408 18.78 1.48 20.90
CA ALA A 408 19.76 0.39 20.93
C ALA A 408 19.47 -0.65 19.83
N LEU A 409 18.21 -1.08 19.69
CA LEU A 409 17.81 -2.04 18.66
C LEU A 409 18.03 -1.47 17.25
N CYS A 410 17.70 -0.20 17.04
CA CYS A 410 17.89 0.48 15.75
C CYS A 410 19.35 0.52 15.32
N SER A 411 20.31 0.71 16.24
CA SER A 411 21.73 0.72 15.91
C SER A 411 22.27 -0.65 15.47
N ASP A 412 21.65 -1.75 15.90
CA ASP A 412 22.01 -3.09 15.45
C ASP A 412 21.45 -3.43 14.05
N PHE A 413 20.46 -2.66 13.58
CA PHE A 413 19.75 -2.86 12.32
C PHE A 413 19.61 -1.54 11.55
N PRO A 414 20.68 -0.97 11.03
CA PRO A 414 20.61 0.29 10.29
C PRO A 414 19.85 0.15 8.97
N VAL A 415 19.24 1.26 8.51
CA VAL A 415 18.46 1.31 7.25
C VAL A 415 19.35 1.59 6.07
N TYR A 416 20.31 2.53 6.21
CA TYR A 416 21.10 3.12 5.13
C TYR A 416 22.59 2.75 5.15
N SER A 417 23.01 1.73 5.88
CA SER A 417 24.41 1.28 5.99
C SER A 417 24.91 0.50 4.78
#